data_7d189aa3e0bf72a3e714af92c1ca1a83
#
_entry.id   7d189aa3e0bf72a3e714af92c1ca1a83
#
_cell.length_a   1.000
_cell.length_b   1.000
_cell.length_c   1.000
_cell.angle_alpha   90.00
_cell.angle_beta   90.00
_cell.angle_gamma   90.00
#
_symmetry.space_group_name_H-M   'P 1'
#
loop_
_entity.id
_entity.type
_entity.pdbx_description
1 polymer ?
#
loop_
_entity_poly.entity_id
_entity_poly.type
_entity_poly.pdbx_seq_one_letter_code
_entity_poly.pdbx_strand_id
1 'polypeptide(L)'
;MKVTFFKMFIAACMLSSTSVVAQDFELTFQSVDPAGNPNFAIQQAWTERVKLMSGGRLSIELLPVGSVVEYNETQDAVGNGILDGHITDVSYFSGKDPAFGLIANPIGAWAAPDEMFRFINYGGGYELMNALEEPYGLHFIGATTTGLEGFVSKRPLDGVDDLKGLKVRAPEGLIQEVFAAAGAVPVNLPYSEVYTALDKGVIDAADSTVFSTNHQQGLHKVAEHPVYPGFHSMPLVEVSMNLDKWNALPSDLQEILTVSVRDFAQDAVAILSMNDLKTYAEATADPNITVHNWSAEERAKFRRIAMDQWAKVAARSDNAQNVYETLTS
;
A
#
# COMPACT_ATOMS: atom_id res chain seq x y z
N MET A 1 3.17 0.32 -92.27
CA MET A 1 3.50 0.92 -90.98
C MET A 1 2.41 0.52 -89.92
N LYS A 2 2.67 -0.50 -89.10
CA LYS A 2 1.73 -0.98 -88.14
C LYS A 2 2.19 -0.49 -86.74
N VAL A 3 1.42 0.36 -86.06
CA VAL A 3 1.68 0.84 -84.71
C VAL A 3 0.93 -0.06 -83.74
N THR A 4 1.71 -0.79 -82.93
CA THR A 4 1.20 -1.68 -81.91
C THR A 4 1.05 -0.90 -80.61
N PHE A 5 -0.20 -0.74 -80.08
CA PHE A 5 -0.51 -0.16 -78.78
C PHE A 5 -0.22 -1.16 -77.72
N PHE A 6 0.73 -0.85 -76.83
CA PHE A 6 1.01 -1.61 -75.58
C PHE A 6 0.11 -1.09 -74.47
N LYS A 7 -0.86 -1.87 -74.03
CA LYS A 7 -1.74 -1.57 -72.85
C LYS A 7 -1.02 -1.98 -71.59
N MET A 8 -0.55 -1.01 -70.83
CA MET A 8 0.03 -1.17 -69.50
C MET A 8 -1.10 -1.31 -68.48
N PHE A 9 -1.27 -2.52 -67.89
CA PHE A 9 -2.22 -2.79 -66.81
C PHE A 9 -1.51 -2.44 -65.50
N ILE A 10 -1.93 -1.35 -64.82
CA ILE A 10 -1.50 -1.00 -63.47
C ILE A 10 -2.46 -1.72 -62.50
N ALA A 11 -1.97 -2.79 -61.86
CA ALA A 11 -2.65 -3.47 -60.77
C ALA A 11 -2.47 -2.61 -59.49
N ALA A 12 -3.51 -1.90 -59.07
CA ALA A 12 -3.56 -1.21 -57.79
C ALA A 12 -3.77 -2.25 -56.67
N CYS A 13 -2.70 -2.60 -55.98
CA CYS A 13 -2.81 -3.32 -54.69
C CYS A 13 -3.48 -2.41 -53.65
N MET A 14 -4.76 -2.57 -53.43
CA MET A 14 -5.42 -2.01 -52.25
C MET A 14 -4.94 -2.78 -51.03
N LEU A 15 -4.04 -2.23 -50.26
CA LEU A 15 -3.70 -2.63 -48.91
C LEU A 15 -4.91 -2.27 -48.05
N SER A 16 -5.79 -3.24 -47.83
CA SER A 16 -6.83 -3.15 -46.80
C SER A 16 -6.15 -3.16 -45.45
N SER A 17 -5.88 -1.99 -44.88
CA SER A 17 -5.54 -1.87 -43.47
C SER A 17 -6.78 -2.30 -42.65
N THR A 18 -6.80 -3.54 -42.22
CA THR A 18 -7.72 -3.98 -41.15
C THR A 18 -7.30 -3.21 -39.89
N SER A 19 -8.07 -2.19 -39.54
CA SER A 19 -7.99 -1.60 -38.21
C SER A 19 -8.36 -2.71 -37.23
N VAL A 20 -7.35 -3.26 -36.54
CA VAL A 20 -7.59 -4.07 -35.36
C VAL A 20 -8.19 -3.11 -34.36
N VAL A 21 -9.49 -3.21 -34.09
CA VAL A 21 -10.13 -2.51 -33.02
C VAL A 21 -9.47 -3.03 -31.76
N ALA A 22 -8.68 -2.19 -31.09
CA ALA A 22 -8.08 -2.56 -29.81
C ALA A 22 -9.25 -2.79 -28.84
N GLN A 23 -9.22 -3.92 -28.14
CA GLN A 23 -10.20 -4.21 -27.10
C GLN A 23 -9.95 -3.28 -25.93
N ASP A 24 -10.99 -2.56 -25.49
CA ASP A 24 -10.93 -1.71 -24.31
C ASP A 24 -11.23 -2.54 -23.07
N PHE A 25 -10.47 -2.29 -21.99
CA PHE A 25 -10.65 -2.92 -20.68
C PHE A 25 -11.03 -1.85 -19.68
N GLU A 26 -12.23 -2.00 -19.11
CA GLU A 26 -12.73 -1.18 -18.01
C GLU A 26 -12.66 -2.02 -16.73
N LEU A 27 -11.90 -1.56 -15.74
CA LEU A 27 -11.68 -2.25 -14.48
C LEU A 27 -12.21 -1.41 -13.32
N THR A 28 -12.78 -2.07 -12.32
CA THR A 28 -13.24 -1.44 -11.07
C THR A 28 -12.36 -1.89 -9.92
N PHE A 29 -11.62 -0.96 -9.34
CA PHE A 29 -10.77 -1.18 -8.17
C PHE A 29 -11.35 -0.49 -6.93
N GLN A 30 -11.14 -1.07 -5.75
CA GLN A 30 -11.45 -0.41 -4.49
C GLN A 30 -10.16 -0.15 -3.71
N SER A 31 -10.03 1.10 -3.24
CA SER A 31 -8.95 1.51 -2.33
C SER A 31 -9.32 1.26 -0.87
N VAL A 32 -8.31 1.12 -0.02
CA VAL A 32 -8.44 1.14 1.44
C VAL A 32 -8.61 2.57 1.97
N ASP A 33 -8.26 3.57 1.17
CA ASP A 33 -8.32 4.97 1.57
C ASP A 33 -9.74 5.56 1.37
N PRO A 34 -10.21 6.42 2.29
CA PRO A 34 -11.48 7.13 2.12
C PRO A 34 -11.36 8.25 1.08
N ALA A 35 -12.49 8.62 0.48
CA ALA A 35 -12.58 9.78 -0.39
C ALA A 35 -12.07 11.05 0.33
N GLY A 36 -11.29 11.87 -0.37
CA GLY A 36 -10.68 13.08 0.19
C GLY A 36 -9.39 12.87 0.99
N ASN A 37 -8.93 11.62 1.16
CA ASN A 37 -7.61 11.32 1.69
C ASN A 37 -6.54 11.67 0.64
N PRO A 38 -5.41 12.31 1.05
CA PRO A 38 -4.30 12.58 0.13
C PRO A 38 -3.76 11.35 -0.60
N ASN A 39 -3.69 10.19 0.06
CA ASN A 39 -3.24 8.94 -0.55
C ASN A 39 -4.20 8.52 -1.69
N PHE A 40 -5.53 8.64 -1.46
CA PHE A 40 -6.53 8.33 -2.49
C PHE A 40 -6.37 9.23 -3.73
N ALA A 41 -6.07 10.51 -3.53
CA ALA A 41 -5.81 11.42 -4.65
C ALA A 41 -4.58 11.03 -5.48
N ILE A 42 -3.51 10.54 -4.84
CA ILE A 42 -2.31 10.03 -5.53
C ILE A 42 -2.66 8.75 -6.32
N GLN A 43 -3.46 7.86 -5.75
CA GLN A 43 -3.94 6.65 -6.42
C GLN A 43 -4.82 6.98 -7.63
N GLN A 44 -5.72 7.98 -7.53
CA GLN A 44 -6.51 8.47 -8.67
C GLN A 44 -5.62 9.03 -9.79
N ALA A 45 -4.58 9.78 -9.45
CA ALA A 45 -3.63 10.27 -10.44
C ALA A 45 -2.90 9.12 -11.18
N TRP A 46 -2.60 8.01 -10.49
CA TRP A 46 -2.07 6.81 -11.12
C TRP A 46 -3.05 6.19 -12.11
N THR A 47 -4.35 6.06 -11.79
CA THR A 47 -5.34 5.48 -12.74
C THR A 47 -5.47 6.30 -14.00
N GLU A 48 -5.42 7.63 -13.91
CA GLU A 48 -5.39 8.52 -15.08
C GLU A 48 -4.11 8.33 -15.92
N ARG A 49 -2.97 8.10 -15.27
CA ARG A 49 -1.71 7.81 -15.97
C ARG A 49 -1.76 6.47 -16.70
N VAL A 50 -2.33 5.42 -16.11
CA VAL A 50 -2.56 4.12 -16.76
C VAL A 50 -3.40 4.30 -18.03
N LYS A 51 -4.49 5.07 -17.96
CA LYS A 51 -5.32 5.38 -19.12
C LYS A 51 -4.55 6.08 -20.23
N LEU A 52 -3.72 7.07 -19.89
CA LEU A 52 -2.88 7.78 -20.87
C LEU A 52 -1.83 6.85 -21.50
N MET A 53 -1.11 6.06 -20.69
CA MET A 53 -0.06 5.15 -21.15
C MET A 53 -0.60 4.05 -22.08
N SER A 54 -1.81 3.56 -21.82
CA SER A 54 -2.48 2.55 -22.65
C SER A 54 -3.13 3.11 -23.92
N GLY A 55 -3.07 4.44 -24.15
CA GLY A 55 -3.80 5.10 -25.24
C GLY A 55 -5.32 4.98 -25.09
N GLY A 56 -5.82 4.88 -23.87
CA GLY A 56 -7.24 4.74 -23.54
C GLY A 56 -7.76 3.29 -23.56
N ARG A 57 -6.93 2.29 -23.92
CA ARG A 57 -7.35 0.88 -23.97
C ARG A 57 -7.59 0.25 -22.60
N LEU A 58 -7.06 0.84 -21.55
CA LEU A 58 -7.22 0.41 -20.17
C LEU A 58 -7.66 1.60 -19.32
N SER A 59 -8.79 1.46 -18.64
CA SER A 59 -9.30 2.43 -17.66
C SER A 59 -9.60 1.74 -16.34
N ILE A 60 -9.30 2.43 -15.24
CA ILE A 60 -9.54 1.94 -13.89
C ILE A 60 -10.45 2.95 -13.19
N GLU A 61 -11.67 2.52 -12.84
CA GLU A 61 -12.52 3.24 -11.90
C GLU A 61 -12.05 2.89 -10.49
N LEU A 62 -11.51 3.88 -9.78
CA LEU A 62 -11.05 3.69 -8.41
C LEU A 62 -12.11 4.19 -7.42
N LEU A 63 -12.63 3.28 -6.62
CA LEU A 63 -13.62 3.52 -5.59
C LEU A 63 -12.95 3.67 -4.22
N PRO A 64 -13.43 4.56 -3.34
CA PRO A 64 -12.93 4.67 -1.98
C PRO A 64 -13.37 3.49 -1.11
N VAL A 65 -12.75 3.35 0.07
CA VAL A 65 -13.06 2.30 1.05
C VAL A 65 -14.56 2.21 1.35
N GLY A 66 -15.06 0.98 1.48
CA GLY A 66 -16.46 0.71 1.83
C GLY A 66 -17.48 1.00 0.72
N SER A 67 -17.03 1.23 -0.52
CA SER A 67 -17.96 1.49 -1.65
C SER A 67 -18.65 0.23 -2.13
N VAL A 68 -17.98 -0.91 -2.11
CA VAL A 68 -18.50 -2.21 -2.56
C VAL A 68 -18.52 -3.21 -1.41
N VAL A 69 -17.37 -3.36 -0.73
CA VAL A 69 -17.20 -4.27 0.43
C VAL A 69 -16.38 -3.58 1.51
N GLU A 70 -16.37 -4.14 2.71
CA GLU A 70 -15.51 -3.68 3.80
C GLU A 70 -14.03 -3.88 3.46
N TYR A 71 -13.15 -3.11 4.13
CA TYR A 71 -11.71 -3.05 3.84
C TYR A 71 -11.00 -4.42 3.89
N ASN A 72 -11.44 -5.32 4.79
CA ASN A 72 -10.88 -6.66 4.98
C ASN A 72 -11.54 -7.74 4.12
N GLU A 73 -12.52 -7.38 3.30
CA GLU A 73 -13.24 -8.29 2.38
C GLU A 73 -12.79 -8.12 0.92
N THR A 74 -11.91 -7.14 0.65
CA THR A 74 -11.54 -6.79 -0.73
C THR A 74 -10.81 -7.92 -1.44
N GLN A 75 -9.97 -8.71 -0.76
CA GLN A 75 -9.29 -9.88 -1.35
C GLN A 75 -10.31 -10.90 -1.86
N ASP A 76 -11.33 -11.25 -1.05
CA ASP A 76 -12.38 -12.17 -1.47
C ASP A 76 -13.24 -11.59 -2.60
N ALA A 77 -13.53 -10.29 -2.55
CA ALA A 77 -14.30 -9.61 -3.58
C ALA A 77 -13.55 -9.60 -4.93
N VAL A 78 -12.24 -9.40 -4.92
CA VAL A 78 -11.39 -9.47 -6.12
C VAL A 78 -11.30 -10.92 -6.63
N GLY A 79 -11.00 -11.90 -5.75
CA GLY A 79 -10.91 -13.30 -6.14
C GLY A 79 -12.20 -13.85 -6.75
N ASN A 80 -13.36 -13.40 -6.25
CA ASN A 80 -14.68 -13.77 -6.77
C ASN A 80 -15.16 -12.91 -7.96
N GLY A 81 -14.37 -11.94 -8.42
CA GLY A 81 -14.69 -11.08 -9.55
C GLY A 81 -15.81 -10.05 -9.29
N ILE A 82 -16.10 -9.74 -8.03
CA ILE A 82 -16.99 -8.64 -7.62
C ILE A 82 -16.29 -7.29 -7.84
N LEU A 83 -14.98 -7.25 -7.57
CA LEU A 83 -14.05 -6.20 -7.93
C LEU A 83 -13.05 -6.77 -8.93
N ASP A 84 -12.52 -5.93 -9.82
CA ASP A 84 -11.45 -6.33 -10.72
C ASP A 84 -10.08 -6.21 -10.07
N GLY A 85 -9.94 -5.38 -9.04
CA GLY A 85 -8.72 -5.23 -8.26
C GLY A 85 -8.89 -4.37 -7.02
N HIS A 86 -7.80 -4.21 -6.27
CA HIS A 86 -7.76 -3.37 -5.09
C HIS A 86 -6.39 -2.69 -4.91
N ILE A 87 -6.40 -1.62 -4.09
CA ILE A 87 -5.20 -1.00 -3.52
C ILE A 87 -5.39 -1.02 -2.01
N THR A 88 -4.64 -1.87 -1.29
CA THR A 88 -4.90 -2.13 0.12
C THR A 88 -3.64 -2.48 0.92
N ASP A 89 -3.71 -2.36 2.23
CA ASP A 89 -2.68 -2.86 3.14
C ASP A 89 -2.84 -4.38 3.31
N VAL A 90 -1.80 -5.11 2.98
CA VAL A 90 -1.76 -6.58 3.03
C VAL A 90 -2.04 -7.13 4.44
N SER A 91 -1.75 -6.36 5.49
CA SER A 91 -1.97 -6.77 6.88
C SER A 91 -3.43 -7.09 7.21
N TYR A 92 -4.38 -6.52 6.48
CA TYR A 92 -5.81 -6.77 6.69
C TYR A 92 -6.24 -8.22 6.39
N PHE A 93 -5.37 -9.00 5.77
CA PHE A 93 -5.60 -10.43 5.48
C PHE A 93 -4.86 -11.37 6.45
N SER A 94 -4.26 -10.83 7.51
CA SER A 94 -3.51 -11.61 8.53
C SER A 94 -4.36 -12.69 9.21
N GLY A 95 -5.67 -12.50 9.26
CA GLY A 95 -6.61 -13.50 9.77
C GLY A 95 -6.75 -14.74 8.86
N LYS A 96 -6.40 -14.63 7.57
CA LYS A 96 -6.40 -15.74 6.62
C LYS A 96 -5.10 -16.55 6.69
N ASP A 97 -3.96 -15.85 6.71
CA ASP A 97 -2.64 -16.44 6.91
C ASP A 97 -1.72 -15.43 7.62
N PRO A 98 -0.99 -15.81 8.68
CA PRO A 98 -0.04 -14.94 9.37
C PRO A 98 1.05 -14.36 8.45
N ALA A 99 1.32 -14.99 7.31
CA ALA A 99 2.27 -14.50 6.31
C ALA A 99 1.91 -13.11 5.81
N PHE A 100 0.62 -12.80 5.62
CA PHE A 100 0.17 -11.48 5.19
C PHE A 100 0.58 -10.39 6.19
N GLY A 101 0.41 -10.63 7.49
CA GLY A 101 0.83 -9.67 8.51
C GLY A 101 2.35 -9.51 8.61
N LEU A 102 3.09 -10.59 8.35
CA LEU A 102 4.57 -10.56 8.41
C LEU A 102 5.16 -9.83 7.20
N ILE A 103 4.67 -10.09 5.99
CA ILE A 103 5.18 -9.44 4.77
C ILE A 103 4.70 -7.98 4.64
N ALA A 104 3.50 -7.69 5.15
CA ALA A 104 2.92 -6.35 5.11
C ALA A 104 3.77 -5.33 5.84
N ASN A 105 4.27 -5.69 7.02
CA ASN A 105 4.96 -4.73 7.86
C ASN A 105 6.01 -5.42 8.76
N PRO A 106 7.11 -5.90 8.18
CA PRO A 106 8.22 -6.48 8.94
C PRO A 106 8.97 -5.37 9.68
N ILE A 107 8.44 -4.96 10.83
CA ILE A 107 8.90 -3.80 11.61
C ILE A 107 10.40 -3.89 11.86
N GLY A 108 11.11 -2.85 11.40
CA GLY A 108 12.57 -2.76 11.52
C GLY A 108 13.34 -3.45 10.38
N ALA A 109 12.69 -4.06 9.38
CA ALA A 109 13.36 -4.56 8.19
C ALA A 109 13.88 -3.42 7.31
N TRP A 110 13.10 -2.37 7.17
CA TRP A 110 13.38 -1.29 6.25
C TRP A 110 13.75 -0.01 7.01
N ALA A 111 14.83 0.65 6.60
CA ALA A 111 15.18 1.99 7.04
C ALA A 111 14.67 3.07 6.09
N ALA A 112 14.41 2.69 4.83
CA ALA A 112 13.90 3.59 3.79
C ALA A 112 13.05 2.84 2.77
N PRO A 113 12.11 3.51 2.07
CA PRO A 113 11.22 2.89 1.09
C PRO A 113 11.92 2.15 -0.05
N ASP A 114 13.08 2.62 -0.48
CA ASP A 114 13.86 1.98 -1.55
C ASP A 114 14.39 0.58 -1.14
N GLU A 115 14.56 0.29 0.14
CA GLU A 115 14.92 -1.04 0.62
C GLU A 115 13.76 -2.02 0.43
N MET A 116 12.53 -1.62 0.77
CA MET A 116 11.32 -2.41 0.50
C MET A 116 11.13 -2.63 -1.01
N PHE A 117 11.29 -1.58 -1.82
CA PHE A 117 11.15 -1.71 -3.28
C PHE A 117 12.22 -2.63 -3.89
N ARG A 118 13.45 -2.62 -3.36
CA ARG A 118 14.48 -3.61 -3.78
C ARG A 118 14.06 -5.03 -3.42
N PHE A 119 13.57 -5.24 -2.21
CA PHE A 119 13.07 -6.55 -1.79
C PHE A 119 11.93 -7.02 -2.69
N ILE A 120 10.91 -6.21 -2.90
CA ILE A 120 9.76 -6.57 -3.73
C ILE A 120 10.18 -6.85 -5.18
N ASN A 121 10.97 -5.98 -5.79
CA ASN A 121 11.25 -6.08 -7.23
C ASN A 121 12.42 -7.03 -7.57
N TYR A 122 13.31 -7.34 -6.63
CA TYR A 122 14.57 -8.05 -6.90
C TYR A 122 15.00 -9.02 -5.79
N GLY A 123 14.36 -9.00 -4.63
CA GLY A 123 14.70 -9.79 -3.45
C GLY A 123 13.75 -10.97 -3.19
N GLY A 124 12.91 -11.34 -4.16
CA GLY A 124 11.95 -12.44 -4.01
C GLY A 124 10.58 -12.05 -3.48
N GLY A 125 10.37 -10.77 -3.12
CA GLY A 125 9.09 -10.31 -2.57
C GLY A 125 7.93 -10.39 -3.56
N TYR A 126 8.19 -10.17 -4.86
CA TYR A 126 7.18 -10.29 -5.90
C TYR A 126 6.66 -11.73 -6.02
N GLU A 127 7.57 -12.70 -6.04
CA GLU A 127 7.25 -14.12 -6.12
C GLU A 127 6.53 -14.59 -4.86
N LEU A 128 6.95 -14.13 -3.69
CA LEU A 128 6.26 -14.42 -2.42
C LEU A 128 4.82 -13.90 -2.42
N MET A 129 4.62 -12.64 -2.82
CA MET A 129 3.28 -12.06 -2.86
C MET A 129 2.36 -12.80 -3.83
N ASN A 130 2.83 -13.14 -5.03
CA ASN A 130 2.03 -13.93 -5.95
C ASN A 130 1.71 -15.32 -5.39
N ALA A 131 2.67 -15.99 -4.74
CA ALA A 131 2.42 -17.29 -4.11
C ALA A 131 1.38 -17.21 -2.96
N LEU A 132 1.31 -16.08 -2.26
CA LEU A 132 0.30 -15.84 -1.22
C LEU A 132 -1.06 -15.49 -1.80
N GLU A 133 -1.13 -14.75 -2.91
CA GLU A 133 -2.35 -14.22 -3.49
C GLU A 133 -3.05 -15.19 -4.49
N GLU A 134 -2.27 -15.98 -5.25
CA GLU A 134 -2.84 -16.94 -6.22
C GLU A 134 -3.88 -17.90 -5.65
N PRO A 135 -3.72 -18.49 -4.44
CA PRO A 135 -4.74 -19.34 -3.85
C PRO A 135 -6.10 -18.65 -3.60
N TYR A 136 -6.10 -17.33 -3.55
CA TYR A 136 -7.30 -16.49 -3.39
C TYR A 136 -7.81 -15.95 -4.74
N GLY A 137 -7.17 -16.31 -5.85
CA GLY A 137 -7.58 -15.89 -7.20
C GLY A 137 -7.12 -14.47 -7.58
N LEU A 138 -6.04 -13.97 -6.97
CA LEU A 138 -5.47 -12.68 -7.30
C LEU A 138 -4.11 -12.80 -7.98
N HIS A 139 -3.78 -11.78 -8.76
CA HIS A 139 -2.44 -11.51 -9.25
C HIS A 139 -1.91 -10.23 -8.60
N PHE A 140 -0.78 -10.34 -7.92
CA PHE A 140 -0.06 -9.19 -7.37
C PHE A 140 0.69 -8.46 -8.49
N ILE A 141 0.31 -7.22 -8.77
CA ILE A 141 0.94 -6.39 -9.82
C ILE A 141 2.21 -5.73 -9.28
N GLY A 142 2.15 -5.27 -8.04
CA GLY A 142 3.26 -4.62 -7.37
C GLY A 142 2.86 -3.95 -6.06
N ALA A 143 3.84 -3.36 -5.39
CA ALA A 143 3.65 -2.68 -4.11
C ALA A 143 4.03 -1.21 -4.17
N THR A 144 3.34 -0.44 -3.37
CA THR A 144 3.73 0.90 -2.93
C THR A 144 3.83 0.94 -1.41
N THR A 145 4.22 2.07 -0.88
CA THR A 145 4.18 2.38 0.54
C THR A 145 3.89 3.86 0.72
N THR A 146 3.30 4.22 1.84
CA THR A 146 3.20 5.62 2.25
C THR A 146 4.55 6.19 2.69
N GLY A 147 5.50 5.34 2.99
CA GLY A 147 6.76 5.67 3.65
C GLY A 147 6.70 5.36 5.14
N LEU A 148 7.69 5.84 5.89
CA LEU A 148 7.73 5.63 7.34
C LEU A 148 6.63 6.42 8.03
N GLU A 149 5.69 5.72 8.67
CA GLU A 149 4.49 6.31 9.26
C GLU A 149 4.79 7.13 10.51
N GLY A 150 4.10 8.26 10.64
CA GLY A 150 4.08 9.09 11.85
C GLY A 150 3.11 8.52 12.88
N PHE A 151 3.58 8.31 14.11
CA PHE A 151 2.73 7.84 15.20
C PHE A 151 2.00 9.02 15.85
N VAL A 152 0.72 8.87 16.19
CA VAL A 152 -0.04 9.91 16.87
C VAL A 152 -0.41 9.49 18.29
N SER A 153 -0.30 10.41 19.26
CA SER A 153 -0.58 10.14 20.66
C SER A 153 -1.21 11.33 21.38
N LYS A 154 -2.10 11.03 22.34
CA LYS A 154 -2.70 12.02 23.24
C LYS A 154 -1.78 12.41 24.40
N ARG A 155 -0.69 11.69 24.59
CA ARG A 155 0.29 11.96 25.66
C ARG A 155 1.73 11.87 25.11
N PRO A 156 2.68 12.51 25.79
CA PRO A 156 4.10 12.44 25.41
C PRO A 156 4.59 11.00 25.25
N LEU A 157 5.36 10.76 24.19
CA LEU A 157 5.99 9.47 23.90
C LEU A 157 7.45 9.74 23.47
N ASP A 158 8.39 9.57 24.39
CA ASP A 158 9.81 9.77 24.15
C ASP A 158 10.60 8.46 24.00
N GLY A 159 9.96 7.30 24.26
CA GLY A 159 10.57 6.00 24.14
C GLY A 159 9.60 4.82 24.35
N VAL A 160 10.16 3.61 24.29
CA VAL A 160 9.41 2.35 24.41
C VAL A 160 8.66 2.23 25.73
N ASP A 161 9.23 2.73 26.83
CA ASP A 161 8.60 2.59 28.15
C ASP A 161 7.28 3.39 28.29
N ASP A 162 7.11 4.45 27.47
CA ASP A 162 5.89 5.26 27.45
C ASP A 162 4.72 4.55 26.75
N LEU A 163 4.98 3.46 26.02
CA LEU A 163 3.96 2.61 25.43
C LEU A 163 3.19 1.79 26.46
N LYS A 164 3.72 1.60 27.68
CA LYS A 164 3.10 0.74 28.71
C LYS A 164 1.69 1.20 29.06
N GLY A 165 0.72 0.28 28.87
CA GLY A 165 -0.68 0.50 29.14
C GLY A 165 -1.38 1.48 28.19
N LEU A 166 -0.72 1.97 27.15
CA LEU A 166 -1.30 2.84 26.12
C LEU A 166 -2.25 2.03 25.24
N LYS A 167 -3.49 2.49 25.08
CA LYS A 167 -4.42 1.90 24.11
C LYS A 167 -4.06 2.40 22.71
N VAL A 168 -3.44 1.51 21.93
CA VAL A 168 -2.91 1.85 20.60
C VAL A 168 -3.76 1.20 19.51
N ARG A 169 -4.34 1.99 18.62
CA ARG A 169 -4.87 1.42 17.38
C ARG A 169 -3.72 0.89 16.55
N ALA A 170 -3.82 -0.34 16.14
CA ALA A 170 -2.94 -0.95 15.15
C ALA A 170 -3.74 -1.92 14.28
N PRO A 171 -3.42 -2.04 12.97
CA PRO A 171 -4.04 -3.07 12.13
C PRO A 171 -3.71 -4.46 12.66
N GLU A 172 -4.47 -5.46 12.24
CA GLU A 172 -4.28 -6.84 12.66
C GLU A 172 -2.91 -7.38 12.21
N GLY A 173 -2.39 -8.38 12.92
CA GLY A 173 -1.17 -9.08 12.58
C GLY A 173 0.04 -8.71 13.43
N LEU A 174 1.23 -8.76 12.84
CA LEU A 174 2.51 -8.59 13.53
C LEU A 174 2.58 -7.27 14.32
N ILE A 175 2.06 -6.17 13.79
CA ILE A 175 2.15 -4.86 14.43
C ILE A 175 1.47 -4.83 15.80
N GLN A 176 0.31 -5.48 15.95
CA GLN A 176 -0.36 -5.60 17.26
C GLN A 176 0.47 -6.39 18.25
N GLU A 177 1.12 -7.47 17.80
CA GLU A 177 1.96 -8.29 18.67
C GLU A 177 3.20 -7.55 19.13
N VAL A 178 3.79 -6.72 18.25
CA VAL A 178 4.93 -5.88 18.60
C VAL A 178 4.53 -4.84 19.64
N PHE A 179 3.41 -4.13 19.46
CA PHE A 179 2.92 -3.18 20.45
C PHE A 179 2.56 -3.85 21.78
N ALA A 180 1.94 -5.04 21.75
CA ALA A 180 1.66 -5.81 22.95
C ALA A 180 2.95 -6.22 23.68
N ALA A 181 3.97 -6.68 22.94
CA ALA A 181 5.27 -7.03 23.48
C ALA A 181 6.02 -5.82 24.06
N ALA A 182 5.77 -4.62 23.53
CA ALA A 182 6.27 -3.36 24.08
C ALA A 182 5.46 -2.86 25.29
N GLY A 183 4.40 -3.58 25.69
CA GLY A 183 3.57 -3.28 26.87
C GLY A 183 2.35 -2.41 26.58
N ALA A 184 2.06 -2.07 25.33
CA ALA A 184 0.83 -1.39 24.96
C ALA A 184 -0.39 -2.32 24.99
N VAL A 185 -1.58 -1.75 24.83
CA VAL A 185 -2.86 -2.46 24.70
C VAL A 185 -3.37 -2.21 23.26
N PRO A 186 -3.08 -3.10 22.31
CA PRO A 186 -3.55 -2.93 20.94
C PRO A 186 -5.06 -2.99 20.81
N VAL A 187 -5.60 -2.17 19.93
CA VAL A 187 -7.03 -2.13 19.59
C VAL A 187 -7.16 -2.20 18.08
N ASN A 188 -7.86 -3.22 17.56
CA ASN A 188 -8.12 -3.36 16.13
C ASN A 188 -9.27 -2.46 15.72
N LEU A 189 -8.99 -1.51 14.82
CA LEU A 189 -9.97 -0.61 14.23
C LEU A 189 -9.57 -0.31 12.77
N PRO A 190 -10.55 -0.17 11.85
CA PRO A 190 -10.26 0.30 10.51
C PRO A 190 -9.67 1.72 10.53
N TYR A 191 -8.85 2.03 9.53
CA TYR A 191 -8.22 3.35 9.40
C TYR A 191 -9.23 4.51 9.43
N SER A 192 -10.38 4.35 8.79
CA SER A 192 -11.46 5.34 8.71
C SER A 192 -12.05 5.74 10.07
N GLU A 193 -11.87 4.93 11.12
CA GLU A 193 -12.41 5.17 12.46
C GLU A 193 -11.41 5.83 13.43
N VAL A 194 -10.14 5.97 13.04
CA VAL A 194 -9.05 6.43 13.92
C VAL A 194 -9.34 7.80 14.54
N TYR A 195 -9.76 8.78 13.73
CA TYR A 195 -10.09 10.11 14.24
C TYR A 195 -11.16 10.07 15.33
N THR A 196 -12.26 9.38 15.04
CA THR A 196 -13.39 9.27 15.98
C THR A 196 -13.00 8.53 17.27
N ALA A 197 -12.18 7.49 17.14
CA ALA A 197 -11.72 6.71 18.29
C ALA A 197 -10.78 7.52 19.20
N LEU A 198 -9.88 8.32 18.64
CA LEU A 198 -9.04 9.27 19.36
C LEU A 198 -9.89 10.35 20.04
N ASP A 199 -10.77 11.02 19.29
CA ASP A 199 -11.62 12.09 19.81
C ASP A 199 -12.46 11.64 21.00
N LYS A 200 -13.10 10.46 20.89
CA LYS A 200 -13.92 9.87 21.97
C LYS A 200 -13.12 9.20 23.08
N GLY A 201 -11.80 9.10 23.01
CA GLY A 201 -10.96 8.46 24.01
C GLY A 201 -11.11 6.93 24.08
N VAL A 202 -11.56 6.29 23.01
CA VAL A 202 -11.56 4.82 22.86
C VAL A 202 -10.14 4.30 22.81
N ILE A 203 -9.27 5.05 22.12
CA ILE A 203 -7.82 4.82 22.03
C ILE A 203 -7.07 6.06 22.50
N ASP A 204 -5.83 5.87 22.93
CA ASP A 204 -4.92 6.92 23.40
C ASP A 204 -3.92 7.34 22.32
N ALA A 205 -3.64 6.44 21.38
CA ALA A 205 -2.66 6.61 20.32
C ALA A 205 -3.03 5.75 19.10
N ALA A 206 -2.42 6.04 17.97
CA ALA A 206 -2.60 5.25 16.75
C ALA A 206 -1.34 5.14 15.90
N ASP A 207 -1.08 3.93 15.44
CA ASP A 207 -0.45 3.63 14.17
C ASP A 207 -1.46 3.97 13.07
N SER A 208 -1.10 4.85 12.14
CA SER A 208 -2.10 5.38 11.19
C SER A 208 -1.53 5.54 9.78
N THR A 209 -0.83 6.63 9.50
CA THR A 209 -0.20 6.90 8.19
C THR A 209 0.94 7.91 8.38
N VAL A 210 1.46 8.46 7.29
CA VAL A 210 2.55 9.44 7.33
C VAL A 210 2.13 10.74 8.02
N PHE A 211 3.10 11.48 8.51
CA PHE A 211 2.90 12.68 9.35
C PHE A 211 1.98 13.73 8.74
N SER A 212 2.18 14.04 7.46
CA SER A 212 1.38 15.04 6.74
C SER A 212 -0.07 14.62 6.55
N THR A 213 -0.30 13.36 6.22
CA THR A 213 -1.67 12.82 6.07
C THR A 213 -2.39 12.81 7.41
N ASN A 214 -1.73 12.38 8.49
CA ASN A 214 -2.29 12.45 9.86
C ASN A 214 -2.69 13.90 10.22
N HIS A 215 -1.84 14.86 9.90
CA HIS A 215 -2.12 16.28 10.16
C HIS A 215 -3.33 16.77 9.36
N GLN A 216 -3.39 16.50 8.05
CA GLN A 216 -4.48 16.91 7.17
C GLN A 216 -5.81 16.26 7.55
N GLN A 217 -5.78 15.02 8.05
CA GLN A 217 -6.94 14.32 8.61
C GLN A 217 -7.37 14.86 9.99
N GLY A 218 -6.63 15.82 10.55
CA GLY A 218 -6.91 16.44 11.83
C GLY A 218 -6.48 15.61 13.04
N LEU A 219 -5.73 14.53 12.88
CA LEU A 219 -5.35 13.66 14.01
C LEU A 219 -4.50 14.40 15.04
N HIS A 220 -3.64 15.34 14.61
CA HIS A 220 -2.84 16.17 15.52
C HIS A 220 -3.66 17.18 16.35
N LYS A 221 -4.97 17.37 16.03
CA LYS A 221 -5.87 18.20 16.85
C LYS A 221 -6.48 17.42 18.02
N VAL A 222 -6.54 16.10 17.92
CA VAL A 222 -7.11 15.21 18.93
C VAL A 222 -6.05 14.34 19.60
N ALA A 223 -4.82 14.31 19.05
CA ALA A 223 -3.65 13.62 19.58
C ALA A 223 -2.43 14.52 19.36
N GLU A 224 -2.19 15.45 20.31
CA GLU A 224 -1.30 16.60 20.21
C GLU A 224 0.18 16.26 20.37
N HIS A 225 0.52 14.97 20.56
CA HIS A 225 1.88 14.48 20.77
C HIS A 225 2.30 13.49 19.67
N PRO A 226 2.37 13.92 18.38
CA PRO A 226 2.86 13.04 17.32
C PRO A 226 4.34 12.73 17.46
N VAL A 227 4.75 11.52 17.02
CA VAL A 227 6.16 11.13 16.93
C VAL A 227 6.60 11.20 15.47
N TYR A 228 7.62 12.00 15.18
CA TYR A 228 8.19 12.15 13.85
C TYR A 228 9.72 12.43 13.91
N PRO A 229 10.53 11.80 13.03
CA PRO A 229 10.18 10.74 12.09
C PRO A 229 9.59 9.51 12.78
N GLY A 230 8.79 8.73 12.06
CA GLY A 230 8.20 7.50 12.56
C GLY A 230 9.22 6.47 13.03
N PHE A 231 8.81 5.48 13.81
CA PHE A 231 9.71 4.48 14.39
C PHE A 231 9.24 3.04 14.20
N HIS A 232 8.03 2.83 13.72
CA HIS A 232 7.30 1.60 13.91
C HIS A 232 6.85 0.92 12.62
N SER A 233 6.44 1.65 11.60
CA SER A 233 5.68 1.10 10.48
C SER A 233 6.12 1.69 9.14
N MET A 234 6.25 0.82 8.15
CA MET A 234 6.38 1.14 6.73
C MET A 234 5.58 0.08 5.97
N PRO A 235 4.25 0.30 5.79
CA PRO A 235 3.37 -0.73 5.29
C PRO A 235 3.62 -1.04 3.82
N LEU A 236 3.47 -2.30 3.47
CA LEU A 236 3.33 -2.76 2.09
C LEU A 236 1.87 -2.56 1.69
N VAL A 237 1.64 -1.60 0.81
CA VAL A 237 0.35 -1.38 0.16
C VAL A 237 0.41 -2.04 -1.21
N GLU A 238 -0.39 -3.09 -1.38
CA GLU A 238 -0.42 -3.82 -2.63
C GLU A 238 -1.35 -3.17 -3.67
N VAL A 239 -1.01 -3.40 -4.92
CA VAL A 239 -1.89 -3.26 -6.07
C VAL A 239 -2.05 -4.64 -6.67
N SER A 240 -3.22 -5.24 -6.51
CA SER A 240 -3.54 -6.60 -6.98
C SER A 240 -4.85 -6.61 -7.75
N MET A 241 -4.99 -7.54 -8.66
CA MET A 241 -6.21 -7.70 -9.44
C MET A 241 -6.62 -9.17 -9.59
N ASN A 242 -7.86 -9.39 -10.00
CA ASN A 242 -8.38 -10.73 -10.28
C ASN A 242 -7.48 -11.46 -11.30
N LEU A 243 -7.07 -12.69 -10.98
CA LEU A 243 -6.11 -13.49 -11.75
C LEU A 243 -6.62 -13.79 -13.17
N ASP A 244 -7.91 -14.10 -13.34
CA ASP A 244 -8.48 -14.37 -14.66
C ASP A 244 -8.52 -13.11 -15.52
N LYS A 245 -8.83 -11.96 -14.91
CA LYS A 245 -8.79 -10.66 -15.58
C LYS A 245 -7.37 -10.28 -16.00
N TRP A 246 -6.39 -10.51 -15.12
CA TRP A 246 -4.97 -10.33 -15.45
C TRP A 246 -4.55 -11.17 -16.65
N ASN A 247 -4.90 -12.46 -16.64
CA ASN A 247 -4.55 -13.39 -17.70
C ASN A 247 -5.26 -13.08 -19.04
N ALA A 248 -6.40 -12.36 -18.99
CA ALA A 248 -7.12 -11.92 -20.19
C ALA A 248 -6.52 -10.64 -20.81
N LEU A 249 -5.69 -9.89 -20.07
CA LEU A 249 -5.04 -8.68 -20.61
C LEU A 249 -3.97 -9.05 -21.64
N PRO A 250 -3.88 -8.32 -22.76
CA PRO A 250 -2.72 -8.36 -23.63
C PRO A 250 -1.42 -8.04 -22.88
N SER A 251 -0.33 -8.67 -23.28
CA SER A 251 0.97 -8.55 -22.59
C SER A 251 1.50 -7.12 -22.49
N ASP A 252 1.20 -6.27 -23.47
CA ASP A 252 1.57 -4.85 -23.42
C ASP A 252 0.78 -4.07 -22.37
N LEU A 253 -0.48 -4.43 -22.08
CA LEU A 253 -1.25 -3.83 -21.00
C LEU A 253 -0.84 -4.36 -19.62
N GLN A 254 -0.46 -5.64 -19.52
CA GLN A 254 0.16 -6.19 -18.31
C GLN A 254 1.46 -5.46 -17.97
N GLU A 255 2.30 -5.21 -18.97
CA GLU A 255 3.57 -4.47 -18.79
C GLU A 255 3.31 -3.00 -18.39
N ILE A 256 2.31 -2.34 -18.99
CA ILE A 256 1.91 -0.98 -18.61
C ILE A 256 1.49 -0.95 -17.12
N LEU A 257 0.69 -1.88 -16.66
CA LEU A 257 0.29 -1.96 -15.25
C LEU A 257 1.52 -2.17 -14.35
N THR A 258 2.36 -3.15 -14.67
CA THR A 258 3.56 -3.48 -13.88
C THR A 258 4.51 -2.29 -13.76
N VAL A 259 4.82 -1.62 -14.88
CA VAL A 259 5.71 -0.45 -14.88
C VAL A 259 5.06 0.75 -14.19
N SER A 260 3.76 0.97 -14.43
CA SER A 260 3.05 2.10 -13.85
C SER A 260 2.92 2.00 -12.32
N VAL A 261 2.78 0.80 -11.75
CA VAL A 261 2.78 0.61 -10.29
C VAL A 261 4.13 0.96 -9.68
N ARG A 262 5.24 0.62 -10.34
CA ARG A 262 6.59 1.00 -9.89
C ARG A 262 6.80 2.52 -9.91
N ASP A 263 6.32 3.19 -10.95
CA ASP A 263 6.35 4.65 -11.06
C ASP A 263 5.45 5.31 -10.00
N PHE A 264 4.24 4.81 -9.83
CA PHE A 264 3.31 5.23 -8.78
C PHE A 264 3.92 5.10 -7.38
N ALA A 265 4.61 4.00 -7.10
CA ALA A 265 5.28 3.78 -5.82
C ALA A 265 6.33 4.86 -5.52
N GLN A 266 7.14 5.25 -6.51
CA GLN A 266 8.12 6.32 -6.36
C GLN A 266 7.47 7.70 -6.19
N ASP A 267 6.45 8.01 -6.99
CA ASP A 267 5.71 9.26 -6.89
C ASP A 267 5.01 9.40 -5.52
N ALA A 268 4.36 8.34 -5.03
CA ALA A 268 3.69 8.35 -3.74
C ALA A 268 4.65 8.71 -2.60
N VAL A 269 5.78 8.03 -2.52
CA VAL A 269 6.82 8.32 -1.50
C VAL A 269 7.38 9.73 -1.64
N ALA A 270 7.68 10.18 -2.88
CA ALA A 270 8.23 11.50 -3.11
C ALA A 270 7.26 12.62 -2.70
N ILE A 271 5.99 12.49 -3.08
CA ILE A 271 4.93 13.46 -2.73
C ILE A 271 4.71 13.51 -1.23
N LEU A 272 4.54 12.34 -0.59
CA LEU A 272 4.24 12.26 0.84
C LEU A 272 5.40 12.74 1.69
N SER A 273 6.65 12.37 1.37
CA SER A 273 7.82 12.83 2.11
C SER A 273 8.04 14.35 2.01
N MET A 274 7.78 14.95 0.83
CA MET A 274 7.83 16.40 0.67
C MET A 274 6.73 17.11 1.47
N ASN A 275 5.55 16.50 1.53
CA ASN A 275 4.45 17.02 2.36
C ASN A 275 4.78 16.90 3.85
N ASP A 276 5.40 15.80 4.28
CA ASP A 276 5.84 15.61 5.67
C ASP A 276 6.79 16.69 6.12
N LEU A 277 7.80 17.04 5.29
CA LEU A 277 8.76 18.12 5.62
C LEU A 277 8.08 19.48 5.79
N LYS A 278 7.10 19.81 4.93
CA LYS A 278 6.33 21.06 5.04
C LYS A 278 5.47 21.07 6.31
N THR A 279 4.72 19.99 6.51
CA THR A 279 3.79 19.84 7.63
C THR A 279 4.54 19.80 8.97
N TYR A 280 5.74 19.20 9.01
CA TYR A 280 6.58 19.22 10.21
C TYR A 280 6.93 20.66 10.63
N ALA A 281 7.30 21.50 9.67
CA ALA A 281 7.58 22.91 9.96
C ALA A 281 6.33 23.66 10.47
N GLU A 282 5.16 23.38 9.92
CA GLU A 282 3.88 23.95 10.37
C GLU A 282 3.49 23.45 11.77
N ALA A 283 3.56 22.14 12.00
CA ALA A 283 3.21 21.53 13.29
C ALA A 283 4.13 22.00 14.43
N THR A 284 5.43 22.16 14.17
CA THR A 284 6.37 22.66 15.20
C THR A 284 6.18 24.14 15.52
N ALA A 285 5.51 24.90 14.65
CA ALA A 285 5.14 26.29 14.91
C ALA A 285 3.80 26.44 15.66
N ASP A 286 2.98 25.39 15.73
CA ASP A 286 1.71 25.38 16.47
C ASP A 286 1.98 25.12 17.96
N PRO A 287 1.62 26.06 18.87
CA PRO A 287 1.84 25.91 20.31
C PRO A 287 1.03 24.77 20.95
N ASN A 288 0.03 24.22 20.27
CA ASN A 288 -0.79 23.13 20.76
C ASN A 288 -0.22 21.74 20.41
N ILE A 289 0.78 21.68 19.51
CA ILE A 289 1.37 20.42 19.03
C ILE A 289 2.79 20.30 19.56
N THR A 290 3.10 19.18 20.20
CA THR A 290 4.45 18.85 20.64
C THR A 290 4.95 17.64 19.86
N VAL A 291 5.80 17.86 18.88
CA VAL A 291 6.37 16.77 18.07
C VAL A 291 7.51 16.10 18.84
N HIS A 292 7.40 14.79 19.03
CA HIS A 292 8.42 13.96 19.68
C HIS A 292 9.31 13.29 18.65
N ASN A 293 10.58 13.09 19.00
CA ASN A 293 11.53 12.34 18.17
C ASN A 293 12.28 11.34 19.03
N TRP A 294 12.03 10.07 18.80
CA TRP A 294 12.70 9.01 19.52
C TRP A 294 14.20 8.97 19.24
N SER A 295 15.01 8.78 20.28
CA SER A 295 16.44 8.58 20.13
C SER A 295 16.74 7.32 19.31
N ALA A 296 17.94 7.24 18.73
CA ALA A 296 18.41 6.04 18.03
C ALA A 296 18.41 4.79 18.94
N GLU A 297 18.66 4.99 20.24
CA GLU A 297 18.63 3.90 21.24
C GLU A 297 17.20 3.35 21.43
N GLU A 298 16.20 4.21 21.61
CA GLU A 298 14.81 3.80 21.76
C GLU A 298 14.26 3.15 20.49
N ARG A 299 14.61 3.65 19.30
CA ARG A 299 14.30 3.00 18.01
C ARG A 299 14.91 1.60 17.92
N ALA A 300 16.18 1.45 18.32
CA ALA A 300 16.85 0.14 18.33
C ALA A 300 16.22 -0.81 19.38
N LYS A 301 15.77 -0.29 20.52
CA LYS A 301 15.04 -1.06 21.54
C LYS A 301 13.70 -1.59 20.99
N PHE A 302 12.92 -0.74 20.34
CA PHE A 302 11.65 -1.14 19.72
C PHE A 302 11.87 -2.17 18.60
N ARG A 303 12.88 -1.94 17.75
CA ARG A 303 13.25 -2.88 16.68
C ARG A 303 13.60 -4.27 17.22
N ARG A 304 14.34 -4.38 18.30
CA ARG A 304 14.63 -5.69 18.92
C ARG A 304 13.36 -6.40 19.38
N ILE A 305 12.44 -5.67 20.03
CA ILE A 305 11.12 -6.23 20.40
C ILE A 305 10.38 -6.75 19.17
N ALA A 306 10.38 -5.99 18.08
CA ALA A 306 9.74 -6.39 16.83
C ALA A 306 10.34 -7.66 16.24
N MET A 307 11.66 -7.74 16.12
CA MET A 307 12.36 -8.91 15.58
C MET A 307 12.11 -10.18 16.39
N ASP A 308 11.96 -10.07 17.72
CA ASP A 308 11.58 -11.20 18.57
C ASP A 308 10.16 -11.75 18.28
N GLN A 309 9.29 -10.95 17.66
CA GLN A 309 7.96 -11.40 17.25
C GLN A 309 7.96 -12.06 15.86
N TRP A 310 8.88 -11.69 14.96
CA TRP A 310 8.93 -12.26 13.61
C TRP A 310 8.99 -13.79 13.62
N ALA A 311 9.94 -14.35 14.36
CA ALA A 311 10.10 -15.80 14.47
C ALA A 311 8.87 -16.51 15.07
N LYS A 312 8.15 -15.84 15.99
CA LYS A 312 6.92 -16.38 16.58
C LYS A 312 5.75 -16.39 15.58
N VAL A 313 5.66 -15.36 14.74
CA VAL A 313 4.65 -15.30 13.68
C VAL A 313 5.01 -16.32 12.58
N ALA A 314 6.27 -16.39 12.18
CA ALA A 314 6.78 -17.33 11.20
C ALA A 314 6.45 -18.80 11.55
N ALA A 315 6.50 -19.16 12.82
CA ALA A 315 6.20 -20.54 13.28
C ALA A 315 4.72 -20.95 13.16
N ARG A 316 3.81 -20.08 12.69
CA ARG A 316 2.36 -20.34 12.67
C ARG A 316 1.85 -20.92 11.36
N SER A 317 2.55 -20.71 10.25
CA SER A 317 2.22 -21.29 8.95
C SER A 317 3.48 -21.49 8.10
N ASP A 318 3.42 -22.42 7.14
CA ASP A 318 4.50 -22.67 6.18
C ASP A 318 4.76 -21.40 5.33
N ASN A 319 3.72 -20.67 4.98
CA ASN A 319 3.82 -19.43 4.23
C ASN A 319 4.53 -18.33 5.05
N ALA A 320 4.20 -18.17 6.35
CA ALA A 320 4.86 -17.22 7.21
C ALA A 320 6.34 -17.58 7.45
N GLN A 321 6.66 -18.87 7.54
CA GLN A 321 8.04 -19.34 7.62
C GLN A 321 8.83 -19.00 6.34
N ASN A 322 8.23 -19.19 5.17
CA ASN A 322 8.85 -18.84 3.88
C ASN A 322 9.09 -17.33 3.75
N VAL A 323 8.13 -16.50 4.17
CA VAL A 323 8.31 -15.04 4.25
C VAL A 323 9.48 -14.69 5.15
N TYR A 324 9.56 -15.27 6.36
CA TYR A 324 10.62 -15.00 7.32
C TYR A 324 12.00 -15.37 6.77
N GLU A 325 12.14 -16.55 6.16
CA GLU A 325 13.40 -17.01 5.57
C GLU A 325 13.86 -16.10 4.43
N THR A 326 12.92 -15.66 3.57
CA THR A 326 13.25 -14.75 2.46
C THR A 326 13.63 -13.34 2.96
N LEU A 327 12.97 -12.84 4.01
CA LEU A 327 13.30 -11.53 4.61
C LEU A 327 14.66 -11.53 5.33
N THR A 328 15.14 -12.69 5.77
CA THR A 328 16.37 -12.82 6.57
C THR A 328 17.55 -13.39 5.78
N SER A 329 17.36 -13.80 4.52
CA SER A 329 18.42 -14.26 3.60
C SER A 329 19.18 -13.10 2.97
#